data_6fb07000f0011b6dc41cc5643793a245
#
_entry.id   6fb07000f0011b6dc41cc5643793a245
#
_cell.length_a   1.000
_cell.length_b   1.000
_cell.length_c   1.000
_cell.angle_alpha   90.00
_cell.angle_beta   90.00
_cell.angle_gamma   90.00
#
_symmetry.space_group_name_H-M   'P 1'
#
loop_
_entity.id
_entity.type
_entity.pdbx_description
1 polymer ?
#
loop_
_entity_poly.entity_id
_entity_poly.type
_entity_poly.pdbx_seq_one_letter_code
_entity_poly.pdbx_strand_id
1 'polypeptide(L)'
;TGGSPHMTVEERMNPAATFKPELASLNMGSMNFGLYPMLDRFQNFTHAWERQHLKNSRDLVFKNTSKDIEKILHIGNTNSTWFEFECYDIFSTFTI
;
A
#
# COMPACT_ATOMS: atom_id res chain seq x y z
N THR A 1 4.57 -1.59 5.09
CA THR A 1 3.16 -1.42 5.48
C THR A 1 2.20 -1.47 4.28
N GLY A 2 2.62 -2.10 3.19
CA GLY A 2 1.81 -2.18 1.97
C GLY A 2 0.53 -2.98 2.18
N GLY A 3 0.64 -4.29 2.17
CA GLY A 3 -0.53 -5.15 2.19
C GLY A 3 -1.30 -5.11 0.88
N SER A 4 -2.61 -5.32 0.96
CA SER A 4 -3.50 -5.32 -0.20
C SER A 4 -4.35 -4.05 -0.24
N PRO A 5 -4.71 -3.53 -1.43
CA PRO A 5 -5.66 -2.42 -1.55
C PRO A 5 -7.05 -2.71 -0.96
N HIS A 6 -7.37 -3.98 -0.74
CA HIS A 6 -8.63 -4.40 -0.15
C HIS A 6 -8.62 -4.45 1.38
N MET A 7 -7.45 -4.24 1.99
CA MET A 7 -7.28 -4.24 3.44
C MET A 7 -7.50 -2.85 4.02
N THR A 8 -8.04 -2.79 5.23
CA THR A 8 -8.11 -1.55 6.00
C THR A 8 -6.72 -1.14 6.46
N VAL A 9 -6.57 0.11 6.93
CA VAL A 9 -5.30 0.59 7.48
C VAL A 9 -4.89 -0.24 8.70
N GLU A 10 -5.84 -0.58 9.55
CA GLU A 10 -5.61 -1.42 10.73
C GLU A 10 -5.07 -2.79 10.34
N GLU A 11 -5.68 -3.42 9.34
CA GLU A 11 -5.23 -4.72 8.85
C GLU A 11 -3.82 -4.65 8.25
N ARG A 12 -3.54 -3.60 7.47
CA ARG A 12 -2.22 -3.41 6.86
C ARG A 12 -1.15 -3.15 7.91
N MET A 13 -1.50 -2.46 8.99
CA MET A 13 -0.57 -2.14 10.08
C MET A 13 -0.41 -3.25 11.10
N ASN A 14 -1.23 -4.28 11.06
CA ASN A 14 -1.21 -5.34 12.06
C ASN A 14 0.18 -5.98 12.25
N PRO A 15 0.92 -6.34 11.20
CA PRO A 15 2.27 -6.88 11.38
C PRO A 15 3.21 -5.91 12.08
N ALA A 16 3.21 -4.66 11.70
CA ALA A 16 4.07 -3.64 12.31
C ALA A 16 3.68 -3.35 13.76
N ALA A 17 2.38 -3.31 14.05
CA ALA A 17 1.87 -3.09 15.40
C ALA A 17 2.19 -4.28 16.33
N THR A 18 2.15 -5.49 15.79
CA THR A 18 2.38 -6.73 16.55
C THR A 18 3.87 -6.98 16.79
N PHE A 19 4.68 -6.89 15.75
CA PHE A 19 6.09 -7.27 15.80
C PHE A 19 7.03 -6.09 16.09
N LYS A 20 6.54 -4.87 16.00
CA LYS A 20 7.27 -3.63 16.32
C LYS A 20 8.66 -3.59 15.65
N PRO A 21 8.74 -3.68 14.30
CA PRO A 21 10.01 -3.69 13.61
C PRO A 21 10.74 -2.36 13.79
N GLU A 22 12.07 -2.39 13.63
CA GLU A 22 12.86 -1.18 13.66
C GLU A 22 12.60 -0.29 12.44
N LEU A 23 12.35 -0.91 11.29
CA LEU A 23 12.12 -0.22 10.01
C LEU A 23 10.94 -0.85 9.28
N ALA A 24 10.08 -0.02 8.72
CA ALA A 24 8.97 -0.43 7.87
C ALA A 24 8.82 0.55 6.71
N SER A 25 8.23 0.09 5.61
CA SER A 25 7.93 0.96 4.47
C SER A 25 6.62 1.73 4.71
N LEU A 26 6.50 2.91 4.11
CA LEU A 26 5.30 3.73 4.17
C LEU A 26 5.08 4.45 2.84
N ASN A 27 3.98 4.14 2.18
CA ASN A 27 3.54 4.88 0.99
C ASN A 27 2.96 6.21 1.45
N MET A 28 3.54 7.32 0.98
CA MET A 28 3.17 8.67 1.41
C MET A 28 1.96 9.25 0.68
N GLY A 29 1.14 8.43 0.06
CA GLY A 29 -0.07 8.86 -0.63
C GLY A 29 -0.84 7.71 -1.23
N SER A 30 -2.05 8.02 -1.69
CA SER A 30 -2.87 7.06 -2.44
C SER A 30 -2.35 6.95 -3.87
N MET A 31 -2.54 5.79 -4.47
CA MET A 31 -2.10 5.55 -5.84
C MET A 31 -3.02 4.58 -6.57
N ASN A 32 -3.07 4.70 -7.89
CA ASN A 32 -3.78 3.76 -8.72
C ASN A 32 -2.96 2.46 -8.85
N PHE A 33 -3.63 1.33 -8.69
CA PHE A 33 -3.03 0.02 -8.89
C PHE A 33 -3.40 -0.53 -10.26
N GLY A 34 -3.06 0.21 -11.31
CA GLY A 34 -3.41 -0.14 -12.67
C GLY A 34 -2.49 -1.21 -13.27
N LEU A 35 -2.70 -2.46 -12.92
CA LEU A 35 -1.93 -3.58 -13.44
C LEU A 35 -2.58 -4.26 -14.65
N TYR A 36 -3.74 -3.78 -15.08
CA TYR A 36 -4.50 -4.37 -16.18
C TYR A 36 -3.75 -4.46 -17.54
N PRO A 37 -2.75 -3.60 -17.85
CA PRO A 37 -1.96 -3.80 -19.08
C PRO A 37 -1.21 -5.13 -19.12
N MET A 38 -0.99 -5.77 -17.99
CA MET A 38 -0.36 -7.10 -17.94
C MET A 38 -1.20 -8.19 -18.61
N LEU A 39 -2.53 -7.97 -18.76
CA LEU A 39 -3.40 -8.90 -19.48
C LEU A 39 -2.97 -9.11 -20.93
N ASP A 40 -2.37 -8.10 -21.55
CA ASP A 40 -1.88 -8.19 -22.93
C ASP A 40 -0.54 -8.94 -23.02
N ARG A 41 0.20 -9.02 -21.92
CA ARG A 41 1.51 -9.66 -21.86
C ARG A 41 1.43 -11.14 -21.50
N PHE A 42 0.47 -11.52 -20.65
CA PHE A 42 0.34 -12.87 -20.12
C PHE A 42 -1.01 -13.47 -20.51
N GLN A 43 -0.97 -14.61 -21.19
CA GLN A 43 -2.18 -15.31 -21.62
C GLN A 43 -2.55 -16.46 -20.68
N ASN A 44 -1.56 -17.01 -19.97
CA ASN A 44 -1.74 -18.14 -19.07
C ASN A 44 -1.44 -17.73 -17.64
N PHE A 45 -2.35 -18.03 -16.74
CA PHE A 45 -2.21 -17.76 -15.31
C PHE A 45 -2.29 -19.05 -14.53
N THR A 46 -1.52 -19.11 -13.44
CA THR A 46 -1.51 -20.28 -12.55
C THR A 46 -2.84 -20.45 -11.81
N HIS A 47 -3.46 -19.33 -11.42
CA HIS A 47 -4.71 -19.31 -10.67
C HIS A 47 -5.81 -18.60 -11.43
N ALA A 48 -7.04 -19.09 -11.32
CA ALA A 48 -8.20 -18.53 -12.02
C ALA A 48 -8.51 -17.08 -11.60
N TRP A 49 -8.21 -16.71 -10.35
CA TRP A 49 -8.48 -15.37 -9.83
C TRP A 49 -7.53 -14.28 -10.38
N GLU A 50 -6.36 -14.67 -10.90
CA GLU A 50 -5.33 -13.71 -11.34
C GLU A 50 -5.82 -12.82 -12.49
N ARG A 51 -6.44 -13.41 -13.49
CA ARG A 51 -6.98 -12.65 -14.64
C ARG A 51 -8.02 -11.63 -14.19
N GLN A 52 -8.95 -12.03 -13.34
CA GLN A 52 -10.00 -11.14 -12.83
C GLN A 52 -9.41 -10.05 -11.95
N HIS A 53 -8.42 -10.37 -11.14
CA HIS A 53 -7.71 -9.39 -10.31
C HIS A 53 -7.05 -8.31 -11.18
N LEU A 54 -6.37 -8.70 -12.26
CA LEU A 54 -5.75 -7.75 -13.18
C LEU A 54 -6.79 -6.87 -13.88
N LYS A 55 -7.93 -7.43 -14.30
CA LYS A 55 -9.03 -6.65 -14.89
C LYS A 55 -9.57 -5.63 -13.89
N ASN A 56 -9.78 -6.03 -12.66
CA ASN A 56 -10.31 -5.18 -11.60
C ASN A 56 -9.34 -4.05 -11.21
N SER A 57 -8.06 -4.22 -11.45
CA SER A 57 -7.04 -3.23 -11.11
C SER A 57 -7.20 -1.90 -11.86
N ARG A 58 -7.97 -1.89 -12.95
CA ARG A 58 -8.29 -0.66 -13.69
C ARG A 58 -9.09 0.33 -12.84
N ASP A 59 -9.88 -0.18 -11.90
CA ASP A 59 -10.72 0.62 -11.01
C ASP A 59 -10.34 0.36 -9.55
N LEU A 60 -9.04 0.34 -9.27
CA LEU A 60 -8.53 0.01 -7.96
C LEU A 60 -7.56 1.09 -7.47
N VAL A 61 -7.84 1.62 -6.29
CA VAL A 61 -6.99 2.60 -5.62
C VAL A 61 -6.39 1.98 -4.36
N PHE A 62 -5.07 2.07 -4.25
CA PHE A 62 -4.41 1.86 -2.96
C PHE A 62 -4.62 3.14 -2.15
N LYS A 63 -5.49 3.06 -1.16
CA LYS A 63 -5.88 4.22 -0.37
C LYS A 63 -4.92 4.46 0.78
N ASN A 64 -4.29 5.63 0.78
CA ASN A 64 -3.47 6.09 1.89
C ASN A 64 -3.59 7.61 1.98
N THR A 65 -4.69 8.06 2.58
CA THR A 65 -4.99 9.48 2.74
C THR A 65 -4.06 10.13 3.77
N SER A 66 -4.06 11.45 3.85
CA SER A 66 -3.31 12.17 4.89
C SER A 66 -3.69 11.68 6.29
N LYS A 67 -4.96 11.41 6.52
CA LYS A 67 -5.44 10.85 7.80
C LYS A 67 -4.88 9.46 8.06
N ASP A 68 -4.84 8.62 7.03
CA ASP A 68 -4.28 7.27 7.13
C ASP A 68 -2.78 7.33 7.46
N ILE A 69 -2.06 8.22 6.78
CA ILE A 69 -0.62 8.43 7.00
C ILE A 69 -0.34 8.91 8.43
N GLU A 70 -1.11 9.87 8.91
CA GLU A 70 -0.99 10.35 10.30
C GLU A 70 -1.18 9.23 11.31
N LYS A 71 -2.15 8.36 11.08
CA LYS A 71 -2.43 7.20 11.93
C LYS A 71 -1.26 6.21 11.92
N ILE A 72 -0.71 5.93 10.74
CA ILE A 72 0.43 5.03 10.59
C ILE A 72 1.66 5.60 11.30
N LEU A 73 1.94 6.88 11.12
CA LEU A 73 3.06 7.55 11.78
C LEU A 73 2.92 7.53 13.30
N HIS A 74 1.70 7.69 13.80
CA HIS A 74 1.43 7.60 15.25
C HIS A 74 1.74 6.21 15.80
N ILE A 75 1.30 5.16 15.10
CA ILE A 75 1.60 3.78 15.48
C ILE A 75 3.12 3.53 15.46
N GLY A 76 3.79 3.97 14.43
CA GLY A 76 5.24 3.83 14.32
C GLY A 76 5.98 4.57 15.43
N ASN A 77 5.57 5.78 15.73
CA ASN A 77 6.18 6.57 16.79
C ASN A 77 6.01 5.89 18.16
N THR A 78 4.81 5.38 18.44
CA THR A 78 4.53 4.64 19.68
C THR A 78 5.40 3.39 19.82
N ASN A 79 5.66 2.70 18.72
CA ASN A 79 6.42 1.44 18.69
C ASN A 79 7.92 1.64 18.39
N SER A 80 8.39 2.88 18.28
CA SER A 80 9.77 3.20 17.89
C SER A 80 10.17 2.59 16.54
N THR A 81 9.22 2.51 15.62
CA THR A 81 9.45 2.06 14.24
C THR A 81 9.81 3.25 13.36
N TRP A 82 10.91 3.17 12.65
CA TRP A 82 11.29 4.12 11.60
C TRP A 82 10.64 3.73 10.29
N PHE A 83 10.34 4.71 9.42
CA PHE A 83 9.73 4.45 8.13
C PHE A 83 10.66 4.85 6.98
N GLU A 84 10.69 4.00 5.97
CA GLU A 84 11.20 4.32 4.65
C GLU A 84 10.04 4.86 3.83
N PHE A 85 10.09 6.15 3.48
CA PHE A 85 9.00 6.82 2.76
C PHE A 85 9.07 6.54 1.26
N GLU A 86 7.95 6.09 0.72
CA GLU A 86 7.78 5.87 -0.71
C GLU A 86 6.89 6.98 -1.27
N CYS A 87 7.48 7.87 -2.07
CA CYS A 87 6.79 9.03 -2.64
C CYS A 87 6.66 8.83 -4.14
N TYR A 88 5.41 8.63 -4.60
CA TYR A 88 5.13 8.35 -6.01
C TYR A 88 4.62 9.57 -6.78
N ASP A 89 4.37 10.68 -6.10
CA ASP A 89 3.98 11.93 -6.71
C ASP A 89 4.65 13.12 -6.03
N ILE A 90 4.56 14.29 -6.67
CA ILE A 90 5.23 15.49 -6.19
C ILE A 90 4.64 15.99 -4.86
N PHE A 91 3.34 15.80 -4.65
CA PHE A 91 2.68 16.27 -3.43
C PHE A 91 3.07 15.45 -2.22
N SER A 92 3.27 14.15 -2.38
CA SER A 92 3.76 13.27 -1.31
C SER A 92 5.13 13.71 -0.79
N THR A 93 5.97 14.25 -1.66
CA THR A 93 7.29 14.76 -1.29
C THR A 93 7.21 15.94 -0.33
N PHE A 94 6.19 16.77 -0.43
CA PHE A 94 6.01 17.94 0.43
C PHE A 94 5.44 17.62 1.80
N THR A 95 4.94 16.42 2.02
CA THR A 95 4.35 16.02 3.31
C THR A 95 5.35 15.36 4.25
N ILE A 96 6.57 15.15 3.82
CA ILE A 96 7.63 14.55 4.63
C ILE A 96 8.11 15.48 5.75
#